data_f69b099887892adb7e37cf1455b8b797
#
_entry.id   f69b099887892adb7e37cf1455b8b797
#
_cell.length_a   1.000
_cell.length_b   1.000
_cell.length_c   1.000
_cell.angle_alpha   90.00
_cell.angle_beta   90.00
_cell.angle_gamma   90.00
#
_symmetry.space_group_name_H-M   'P 1'
#
loop_
_entity.id
_entity.type
_entity.pdbx_description
1 polymer ?
#
loop_
_entity_poly.entity_id
_entity_poly.type
_entity_poly.pdbx_seq_one_letter_code
_entity_poly.pdbx_strand_id
1 'polypeptide(L)'
;IATEGKGRATIEEVYQQITSDLDKAITMLGNSGKRKHISHINEAVASGIKARVALVMEDWQTALDAANAAISKSGCSVGTGTAVTGGMNDATANNVMWAAEIIADQSGMYAGFFTHMDADQGKYGASARKQINKLLYAKLGTNDVRKKWWNPQDENNEKNGYQQEKFKFKDYAKWTGDYIFMRIEEMFLTAAEASCRLNDDKGARLMLNSLMQKRDEDYTCKKTGTALGKLTSDETGSLLEEIIIQRRIELWGEFGRIYDIRRLKQGFRRTADMGWPSSALIAGTDTEDPESYAWVLTIPQTEFDGNPNMDPSKDQNPIGDHK
;
A
#
# COMPACT_ATOMS: atom_id res chain seq x y z
N ILE A 1 16.58 -23.46 17.43
CA ILE A 1 17.19 -24.67 16.83
C ILE A 1 17.66 -24.19 15.46
N ALA A 2 19.01 -24.14 15.28
CA ALA A 2 19.57 -23.88 13.96
C ALA A 2 19.22 -25.10 13.08
N THR A 3 18.36 -24.88 12.12
CA THR A 3 18.13 -25.85 11.04
C THR A 3 19.26 -25.68 10.03
N GLU A 4 19.69 -26.78 9.41
CA GLU A 4 20.59 -26.68 8.26
C GLU A 4 20.00 -25.72 7.22
N GLY A 5 20.84 -24.85 6.68
CA GLY A 5 20.45 -23.95 5.61
C GLY A 5 19.94 -24.76 4.41
N LYS A 6 19.03 -24.16 3.64
CA LYS A 6 18.53 -24.72 2.37
C LYS A 6 18.99 -23.85 1.23
N GLY A 7 19.09 -24.44 0.04
CA GLY A 7 19.24 -23.67 -1.20
C GLY A 7 18.04 -22.75 -1.45
N ARG A 8 18.21 -21.84 -2.38
CA ARG A 8 17.17 -20.88 -2.77
C ARG A 8 15.96 -21.62 -3.37
N ALA A 9 14.78 -21.38 -2.79
CA ALA A 9 13.53 -21.87 -3.34
C ALA A 9 13.10 -21.05 -4.58
N THR A 10 12.31 -21.65 -5.46
CA THR A 10 11.69 -20.93 -6.57
C THR A 10 10.58 -20.00 -6.06
N ILE A 11 10.23 -19.01 -6.89
CA ILE A 11 9.10 -18.11 -6.60
C ILE A 11 7.80 -18.91 -6.46
N GLU A 12 7.59 -19.90 -7.32
CA GLU A 12 6.43 -20.79 -7.34
C GLU A 12 6.31 -21.57 -6.03
N GLU A 13 7.41 -22.18 -5.56
CA GLU A 13 7.41 -22.94 -4.30
C GLU A 13 7.05 -22.07 -3.11
N VAL A 14 7.59 -20.84 -3.07
CA VAL A 14 7.31 -19.88 -1.99
C VAL A 14 5.84 -19.46 -2.02
N TYR A 15 5.28 -19.11 -3.18
CA TYR A 15 3.88 -18.71 -3.28
C TYR A 15 2.92 -19.86 -3.03
N GLN A 16 3.23 -21.09 -3.44
CA GLN A 16 2.47 -22.29 -3.10
C GLN A 16 2.41 -22.50 -1.59
N GLN A 17 3.54 -22.35 -0.89
CA GLN A 17 3.58 -22.46 0.57
C GLN A 17 2.73 -21.37 1.23
N ILE A 18 2.90 -20.09 0.81
CA ILE A 18 2.13 -18.96 1.34
C ILE A 18 0.63 -19.20 1.17
N THR A 19 0.19 -19.61 -0.03
CA THR A 19 -1.23 -19.87 -0.32
C THR A 19 -1.76 -21.01 0.53
N SER A 20 -1.02 -22.13 0.63
CA SER A 20 -1.40 -23.26 1.47
C SER A 20 -1.55 -22.88 2.95
N ASP A 21 -0.61 -22.08 3.47
CA ASP A 21 -0.65 -21.65 4.86
C ASP A 21 -1.81 -20.69 5.13
N LEU A 22 -2.11 -19.80 4.20
CA LEU A 22 -3.26 -18.89 4.29
C LEU A 22 -4.60 -19.64 4.23
N ASP A 23 -4.72 -20.66 3.40
CA ASP A 23 -5.95 -21.48 3.31
C ASP A 23 -6.21 -22.25 4.61
N LYS A 24 -5.15 -22.83 5.20
CA LYS A 24 -5.23 -23.44 6.51
C LYS A 24 -5.60 -22.43 7.59
N ALA A 25 -4.96 -21.26 7.58
CA ALA A 25 -5.21 -20.19 8.56
C ALA A 25 -6.67 -19.71 8.47
N ILE A 26 -7.21 -19.45 7.28
CA ILE A 26 -8.60 -19.04 7.06
C ILE A 26 -9.56 -20.09 7.64
N THR A 27 -9.32 -21.37 7.33
CA THR A 27 -10.15 -22.48 7.84
C THR A 27 -10.10 -22.56 9.38
N MET A 28 -8.91 -22.49 9.96
CA MET A 28 -8.74 -22.60 11.42
C MET A 28 -9.35 -21.37 12.14
N LEU A 29 -9.14 -20.18 11.62
CA LEU A 29 -9.64 -18.93 12.19
C LEU A 29 -11.15 -18.80 12.04
N GLY A 30 -11.73 -19.30 10.95
CA GLY A 30 -13.19 -19.38 10.75
C GLY A 30 -13.91 -20.20 11.84
N ASN A 31 -13.22 -21.16 12.43
CA ASN A 31 -13.73 -22.02 13.50
C ASN A 31 -13.32 -21.54 14.92
N SER A 32 -12.52 -20.50 15.05
CA SER A 32 -11.89 -20.12 16.34
C SER A 32 -12.70 -19.15 17.21
N GLY A 33 -13.85 -18.67 16.72
CA GLY A 33 -14.64 -17.64 17.39
C GLY A 33 -14.04 -16.23 17.27
N LYS A 34 -14.58 -15.29 18.07
CA LYS A 34 -14.20 -13.88 17.97
C LYS A 34 -12.79 -13.63 18.51
N ARG A 35 -11.94 -12.93 17.73
CA ARG A 35 -10.61 -12.49 18.20
C ARG A 35 -10.73 -11.60 19.45
N LYS A 36 -9.74 -11.69 20.34
CA LYS A 36 -9.71 -10.93 21.60
C LYS A 36 -9.25 -9.49 21.43
N HIS A 37 -8.41 -9.23 20.43
CA HIS A 37 -7.78 -7.93 20.22
C HIS A 37 -7.64 -7.60 18.73
N ILE A 38 -7.63 -6.33 18.37
CA ILE A 38 -7.50 -5.86 16.99
C ILE A 38 -6.14 -6.24 16.35
N SER A 39 -5.10 -6.43 17.15
CA SER A 39 -3.78 -6.86 16.71
C SER A 39 -3.72 -8.36 16.35
N HIS A 40 -4.68 -9.15 16.78
CA HIS A 40 -4.76 -10.56 16.43
C HIS A 40 -5.37 -10.72 15.03
N ILE A 41 -4.83 -11.67 14.28
CA ILE A 41 -5.37 -12.05 12.98
C ILE A 41 -6.65 -12.86 13.20
N ASN A 42 -7.71 -12.54 12.46
CA ASN A 42 -8.92 -13.33 12.33
C ASN A 42 -9.13 -13.77 10.87
N GLU A 43 -10.20 -14.49 10.60
CA GLU A 43 -10.53 -14.99 9.26
C GLU A 43 -10.57 -13.86 8.21
N ALA A 44 -11.15 -12.70 8.53
CA ALA A 44 -11.21 -11.56 7.60
C ALA A 44 -9.82 -11.00 7.28
N VAL A 45 -8.94 -10.88 8.28
CA VAL A 45 -7.56 -10.41 8.07
C VAL A 45 -6.75 -11.42 7.27
N ALA A 46 -6.87 -12.72 7.55
CA ALA A 46 -6.21 -13.78 6.80
C ALA A 46 -6.68 -13.78 5.33
N SER A 47 -7.98 -13.59 5.08
CA SER A 47 -8.54 -13.41 3.74
C SER A 47 -7.99 -12.16 3.05
N GLY A 48 -7.86 -11.05 3.77
CA GLY A 48 -7.25 -9.83 3.24
C GLY A 48 -5.78 -10.00 2.88
N ILE A 49 -5.00 -10.75 3.67
CA ILE A 49 -3.61 -11.10 3.33
C ILE A 49 -3.60 -11.98 2.08
N LYS A 50 -4.50 -12.97 1.97
CA LYS A 50 -4.63 -13.80 0.76
C LYS A 50 -4.97 -12.97 -0.47
N ALA A 51 -5.85 -11.97 -0.34
CA ALA A 51 -6.18 -11.05 -1.42
C ALA A 51 -4.95 -10.25 -1.89
N ARG A 52 -4.09 -9.75 -0.97
CA ARG A 52 -2.82 -9.10 -1.31
C ARG A 52 -1.88 -10.03 -2.09
N VAL A 53 -1.74 -11.26 -1.63
CA VAL A 53 -0.87 -12.28 -2.27
C VAL A 53 -1.38 -12.62 -3.66
N ALA A 54 -2.66 -12.94 -3.79
CA ALA A 54 -3.28 -13.27 -5.07
C ALA A 54 -3.19 -12.11 -6.09
N LEU A 55 -3.33 -10.86 -5.62
CA LEU A 55 -3.15 -9.67 -6.45
C LEU A 55 -1.74 -9.56 -7.02
N VAL A 56 -0.70 -9.89 -6.22
CA VAL A 56 0.71 -9.91 -6.67
C VAL A 56 0.97 -11.06 -7.63
N MET A 57 0.31 -12.21 -7.42
CA MET A 57 0.40 -13.38 -8.29
C MET A 57 -0.39 -13.24 -9.60
N GLU A 58 -1.14 -12.15 -9.77
CA GLU A 58 -2.08 -11.95 -10.88
C GLU A 58 -3.18 -13.03 -10.94
N ASP A 59 -3.45 -13.71 -9.83
CA ASP A 59 -4.59 -14.63 -9.69
C ASP A 59 -5.85 -13.81 -9.35
N TRP A 60 -6.45 -13.24 -10.38
CA TRP A 60 -7.55 -12.28 -10.25
C TRP A 60 -8.78 -12.86 -9.61
N GLN A 61 -9.12 -14.14 -9.90
CA GLN A 61 -10.26 -14.77 -9.29
C GLN A 61 -10.06 -14.97 -7.79
N THR A 62 -8.92 -15.51 -7.39
CA THR A 62 -8.59 -15.67 -5.96
C THR A 62 -8.51 -14.31 -5.25
N ALA A 63 -7.96 -13.27 -5.91
CA ALA A 63 -7.90 -11.92 -5.34
C ALA A 63 -9.30 -11.35 -5.09
N LEU A 64 -10.24 -11.53 -6.05
CA LEU A 64 -11.62 -11.07 -5.92
C LEU A 64 -12.35 -11.80 -4.80
N ASP A 65 -12.26 -13.13 -4.78
CA ASP A 65 -12.97 -13.96 -3.80
C ASP A 65 -12.46 -13.69 -2.38
N ALA A 66 -11.13 -13.60 -2.21
CA ALA A 66 -10.52 -13.32 -0.93
C ALA A 66 -10.81 -11.89 -0.43
N ALA A 67 -10.82 -10.89 -1.32
CA ALA A 67 -11.18 -9.52 -0.96
C ALA A 67 -12.67 -9.43 -0.54
N ASN A 68 -13.57 -10.08 -1.27
CA ASN A 68 -14.99 -10.15 -0.91
C ASN A 68 -15.22 -10.88 0.42
N ALA A 69 -14.49 -11.97 0.66
CA ALA A 69 -14.53 -12.66 1.95
C ALA A 69 -14.05 -11.76 3.09
N ALA A 70 -12.94 -11.04 2.89
CA ALA A 70 -12.41 -10.08 3.85
C ALA A 70 -13.43 -8.97 4.17
N ILE A 71 -14.08 -8.39 3.15
CA ILE A 71 -15.13 -7.38 3.32
C ILE A 71 -16.29 -7.93 4.15
N SER A 72 -16.86 -9.06 3.73
CA SER A 72 -18.07 -9.63 4.34
C SER A 72 -17.88 -10.10 5.78
N LYS A 73 -16.66 -10.58 6.11
CA LYS A 73 -16.32 -11.16 7.40
C LYS A 73 -15.68 -10.18 8.40
N SER A 74 -15.27 -9.00 7.95
CA SER A 74 -14.58 -8.04 8.80
C SER A 74 -15.48 -7.37 9.84
N GLY A 75 -16.76 -7.18 9.51
CA GLY A 75 -17.66 -6.31 10.26
C GLY A 75 -17.31 -4.82 10.15
N CYS A 76 -16.33 -4.46 9.30
CA CYS A 76 -15.94 -3.09 9.06
C CYS A 76 -16.81 -2.42 7.98
N SER A 77 -16.75 -1.11 7.94
CA SER A 77 -17.37 -0.29 6.88
C SER A 77 -16.39 0.75 6.38
N VAL A 78 -16.57 1.23 5.16
CA VAL A 78 -15.72 2.28 4.59
C VAL A 78 -15.72 3.50 5.52
N GLY A 79 -14.53 3.96 5.89
CA GLY A 79 -14.34 5.07 6.82
C GLY A 79 -14.91 6.38 6.30
N THR A 80 -15.45 7.18 7.21
CA THR A 80 -15.92 8.55 6.97
C THR A 80 -15.53 9.46 8.14
N GLY A 81 -15.67 10.77 8.00
CA GLY A 81 -15.40 11.71 9.09
C GLY A 81 -13.97 11.56 9.63
N THR A 82 -13.85 11.40 10.95
CA THR A 82 -12.55 11.29 11.64
C THR A 82 -11.76 10.03 11.27
N ALA A 83 -12.41 8.94 10.88
CA ALA A 83 -11.73 7.76 10.35
C ALA A 83 -10.93 8.07 9.06
N VAL A 84 -11.29 9.14 8.34
CA VAL A 84 -10.59 9.60 7.14
C VAL A 84 -9.62 10.74 7.46
N THR A 85 -10.04 11.72 8.25
CA THR A 85 -9.31 12.99 8.43
C THR A 85 -8.71 13.18 9.83
N GLY A 86 -8.81 12.18 10.70
CA GLY A 86 -8.34 12.24 12.09
C GLY A 86 -6.89 11.85 12.34
N GLY A 87 -6.10 11.61 11.28
CA GLY A 87 -4.66 11.31 11.44
C GLY A 87 -4.29 9.84 11.23
N MET A 88 -5.22 8.96 10.81
CA MET A 88 -4.97 7.52 10.57
C MET A 88 -4.21 6.83 11.71
N ASN A 89 -4.63 7.07 12.93
CA ASN A 89 -3.91 6.77 14.16
C ASN A 89 -4.76 6.06 15.21
N ASP A 90 -5.97 5.61 14.86
CA ASP A 90 -6.94 5.03 15.79
C ASP A 90 -7.34 3.60 15.35
N ALA A 91 -6.86 2.61 16.10
CA ALA A 91 -7.17 1.20 15.87
C ALA A 91 -8.68 0.86 16.05
N THR A 92 -9.44 1.73 16.73
CA THR A 92 -10.88 1.54 16.98
C THR A 92 -11.77 2.09 15.86
N ALA A 93 -11.19 2.75 14.85
CA ALA A 93 -11.96 3.27 13.73
C ALA A 93 -12.67 2.13 12.96
N ASN A 94 -13.89 2.41 12.52
CA ASN A 94 -14.80 1.41 11.95
C ASN A 94 -14.33 0.77 10.63
N ASN A 95 -13.32 1.34 10.00
CA ASN A 95 -12.71 0.85 8.77
C ASN A 95 -11.43 0.03 8.99
N VAL A 96 -10.96 -0.09 10.24
CA VAL A 96 -9.72 -0.78 10.56
C VAL A 96 -9.97 -2.28 10.74
N MET A 97 -9.35 -3.07 9.90
CA MET A 97 -9.40 -4.52 9.95
C MET A 97 -8.31 -5.11 10.85
N TRP A 98 -7.10 -4.52 10.83
CA TRP A 98 -5.95 -4.99 11.59
C TRP A 98 -5.03 -3.83 11.96
N ALA A 99 -4.66 -3.76 13.24
CA ALA A 99 -3.83 -2.70 13.77
C ALA A 99 -3.08 -3.14 15.03
N ALA A 100 -2.03 -2.42 15.40
CA ALA A 100 -1.42 -2.47 16.72
C ALA A 100 -1.72 -1.19 17.49
N GLU A 101 -2.32 -1.31 18.66
CA GLU A 101 -2.43 -0.20 19.61
C GLU A 101 -1.07 0.07 20.25
N ILE A 102 -0.67 1.33 20.29
CA ILE A 102 0.64 1.76 20.79
C ILE A 102 0.46 2.53 22.09
N ILE A 103 1.00 1.98 23.17
CA ILE A 103 1.01 2.63 24.48
C ILE A 103 2.28 3.47 24.66
N ALA A 104 2.29 4.38 25.64
CA ALA A 104 3.37 5.31 25.89
C ALA A 104 4.73 4.64 26.07
N ASP A 105 4.78 3.47 26.75
CA ASP A 105 6.02 2.72 26.98
C ASP A 105 6.62 2.09 25.71
N GLN A 106 5.82 1.99 24.63
CA GLN A 106 6.22 1.46 23.32
C GLN A 106 6.54 2.56 22.30
N SER A 107 6.37 3.82 22.68
CA SER A 107 6.53 4.96 21.80
C SER A 107 7.78 5.77 22.15
N GLY A 108 8.24 6.55 21.20
CA GLY A 108 9.37 7.43 21.38
C GLY A 108 9.40 8.57 20.38
N MET A 109 10.01 9.67 20.82
CA MET A 109 10.12 10.89 20.01
C MET A 109 10.90 10.70 18.71
N TYR A 110 11.78 9.72 18.63
CA TYR A 110 12.69 9.50 17.51
C TYR A 110 12.50 8.19 16.73
N ALA A 111 11.74 7.26 17.25
CA ALA A 111 11.67 5.91 16.69
C ALA A 111 10.23 5.42 16.51
N GLY A 112 9.51 5.96 15.57
CA GLY A 112 8.16 5.52 15.29
C GLY A 112 7.67 6.00 13.93
N PHE A 113 6.65 5.38 13.41
CA PHE A 113 6.05 5.75 12.15
C PHE A 113 5.61 7.23 12.13
N PHE A 114 4.87 7.66 13.16
CA PHE A 114 4.36 9.04 13.21
C PHE A 114 5.49 10.07 13.41
N THR A 115 6.60 9.71 14.06
CA THR A 115 7.80 10.57 14.16
C THR A 115 8.35 10.93 12.78
N HIS A 116 8.26 10.01 11.82
CA HIS A 116 8.71 10.20 10.45
C HIS A 116 7.64 10.79 9.52
N MET A 117 6.37 10.64 9.88
CA MET A 117 5.26 11.07 9.01
C MET A 117 4.66 12.41 9.41
N ASP A 118 4.40 12.65 10.70
CA ASP A 118 3.74 13.86 11.18
C ASP A 118 4.60 15.09 10.85
N ALA A 119 4.08 15.96 9.98
CA ALA A 119 4.79 17.12 9.48
C ALA A 119 4.83 18.28 10.50
N ASP A 120 3.93 18.27 11.49
CA ASP A 120 3.80 19.33 12.50
C ASP A 120 4.61 19.01 13.76
N GLN A 121 4.48 17.80 14.27
CA GLN A 121 5.01 17.39 15.57
C GLN A 121 6.09 16.30 15.48
N GLY A 122 6.14 15.54 14.39
CA GLY A 122 7.15 14.51 14.18
C GLY A 122 8.56 15.13 14.04
N LYS A 123 9.53 14.65 14.81
CA LYS A 123 10.91 15.23 14.76
C LYS A 123 11.55 15.07 13.38
N TYR A 124 11.45 13.87 12.81
CA TYR A 124 11.93 13.63 11.44
C TYR A 124 10.90 14.05 10.38
N GLY A 125 9.60 13.93 10.69
CA GLY A 125 8.53 14.36 9.81
C GLY A 125 8.57 15.87 9.54
N ALA A 126 8.78 16.69 10.57
CA ALA A 126 8.87 18.14 10.44
C ALA A 126 10.12 18.60 9.68
N SER A 127 11.25 17.88 9.82
CA SER A 127 12.51 18.22 9.15
C SER A 127 12.65 17.64 7.74
N ALA A 128 11.99 16.51 7.47
CA ALA A 128 12.00 15.81 6.18
C ALA A 128 10.58 15.44 5.76
N ARG A 129 9.80 16.46 5.43
CA ARG A 129 8.36 16.34 5.12
C ARG A 129 8.10 15.41 3.96
N LYS A 130 7.06 14.60 4.09
CA LYS A 130 6.59 13.72 3.02
C LYS A 130 5.51 14.47 2.23
N GLN A 131 5.60 14.41 0.92
CA GLN A 131 4.74 15.15 0.00
C GLN A 131 4.11 14.21 -1.01
N ILE A 132 2.88 14.49 -1.43
CA ILE A 132 2.30 13.81 -2.57
C ILE A 132 2.86 14.41 -3.87
N ASN A 133 2.95 13.57 -4.90
CA ASN A 133 3.18 14.01 -6.27
C ASN A 133 2.08 15.00 -6.68
N LYS A 134 2.47 16.19 -7.13
CA LYS A 134 1.57 17.29 -7.51
C LYS A 134 0.55 16.87 -8.60
N LEU A 135 0.99 16.11 -9.60
CA LEU A 135 0.11 15.61 -10.65
C LEU A 135 -0.88 14.56 -10.13
N LEU A 136 -0.47 13.75 -9.14
CA LEU A 136 -1.40 12.82 -8.49
C LEU A 136 -2.42 13.55 -7.63
N TYR A 137 -2.01 14.59 -6.90
CA TYR A 137 -2.94 15.45 -6.15
C TYR A 137 -3.99 16.11 -7.08
N ALA A 138 -3.58 16.54 -8.26
CA ALA A 138 -4.46 17.15 -9.25
C ALA A 138 -5.57 16.20 -9.78
N LYS A 139 -5.44 14.87 -9.56
CA LYS A 139 -6.49 13.88 -9.90
C LYS A 139 -7.64 13.82 -8.88
N LEU A 140 -7.52 14.50 -7.74
CA LEU A 140 -8.59 14.57 -6.74
C LEU A 140 -9.72 15.49 -7.23
N GLY A 141 -10.96 15.03 -7.14
CA GLY A 141 -12.15 15.83 -7.39
C GLY A 141 -12.24 17.07 -6.49
N THR A 142 -13.02 18.06 -6.87
CA THR A 142 -13.13 19.32 -6.10
C THR A 142 -13.61 19.07 -4.68
N ASN A 143 -14.59 18.17 -4.52
CA ASN A 143 -15.25 17.87 -3.26
C ASN A 143 -14.62 16.68 -2.51
N ASP A 144 -13.56 16.09 -3.06
CA ASP A 144 -12.92 14.91 -2.46
C ASP A 144 -12.33 15.24 -1.08
N VAL A 145 -12.88 14.60 -0.04
CA VAL A 145 -12.48 14.82 1.36
C VAL A 145 -11.01 14.53 1.60
N ARG A 146 -10.38 13.67 0.80
CA ARG A 146 -8.94 13.32 0.88
C ARG A 146 -8.02 14.48 0.51
N LYS A 147 -8.53 15.57 -0.11
CA LYS A 147 -7.74 16.81 -0.26
C LYS A 147 -7.21 17.32 1.08
N LYS A 148 -7.90 17.04 2.18
CA LYS A 148 -7.46 17.36 3.54
C LYS A 148 -6.25 16.54 4.01
N TRP A 149 -5.85 15.52 3.27
CA TRP A 149 -4.65 14.72 3.58
C TRP A 149 -3.36 15.38 3.15
N TRP A 150 -3.44 16.49 2.43
CA TRP A 150 -2.29 17.24 1.97
C TRP A 150 -2.56 18.75 2.05
N ASN A 151 -1.50 19.50 2.35
CA ASN A 151 -1.54 20.94 2.28
C ASN A 151 -1.06 21.38 0.87
N PRO A 152 -1.93 21.84 -0.03
CA PRO A 152 -1.54 22.17 -1.41
C PRO A 152 -0.64 23.41 -1.48
N GLN A 153 -0.54 24.21 -0.43
CA GLN A 153 0.06 25.50 -0.49
C GLN A 153 1.03 25.82 0.62
N ASP A 154 2.23 26.16 0.25
CA ASP A 154 2.73 27.51 0.37
C ASP A 154 3.43 27.88 -0.95
N GLU A 155 2.80 28.66 -1.81
CA GLU A 155 3.39 29.12 -3.10
C GLU A 155 4.75 29.78 -2.92
N ASN A 156 5.03 30.31 -1.71
CA ASN A 156 6.27 30.93 -1.36
C ASN A 156 7.26 29.97 -0.69
N ASN A 157 6.87 28.71 -0.44
CA ASN A 157 7.71 27.73 0.24
C ASN A 157 7.59 26.34 -0.42
N GLU A 158 8.37 26.15 -1.49
CA GLU A 158 8.43 24.87 -2.22
C GLU A 158 8.71 23.67 -1.32
N LYS A 159 9.32 23.86 -0.16
CA LYS A 159 9.64 22.77 0.78
C LYS A 159 8.40 22.22 1.50
N ASN A 160 7.33 23.00 1.60
CA ASN A 160 6.13 22.65 2.36
C ASN A 160 4.91 22.37 1.47
N GLY A 161 4.97 22.67 0.18
CA GLY A 161 3.88 22.44 -0.74
C GLY A 161 3.51 20.94 -0.81
N TYR A 162 2.21 20.65 -0.74
CA TYR A 162 1.68 19.28 -0.79
C TYR A 162 2.18 18.34 0.32
N GLN A 163 2.66 18.90 1.45
CA GLN A 163 3.02 18.08 2.60
C GLN A 163 1.83 17.27 3.10
N GLN A 164 2.11 16.09 3.60
CA GLN A 164 1.10 15.19 4.12
C GLN A 164 0.52 15.68 5.47
N GLU A 165 -0.79 15.53 5.60
CA GLU A 165 -1.61 15.76 6.79
C GLU A 165 -2.43 14.50 7.16
N LYS A 166 -2.22 13.41 6.41
CA LYS A 166 -2.94 12.16 6.57
C LYS A 166 -2.59 11.42 7.85
N PHE A 167 -1.31 11.46 8.23
CA PHE A 167 -0.77 10.74 9.39
C PHE A 167 -0.31 11.71 10.44
N LYS A 168 -0.94 11.67 11.60
CA LYS A 168 -0.64 12.52 12.76
C LYS A 168 -0.61 11.69 14.03
N PHE A 169 0.14 12.14 15.04
CA PHE A 169 0.05 11.54 16.36
C PHE A 169 -1.38 11.62 16.91
N LYS A 170 -1.81 10.59 17.64
CA LYS A 170 -3.05 10.56 18.39
C LYS A 170 -2.93 11.36 19.69
N ASP A 171 -1.77 11.24 20.35
CA ASP A 171 -1.42 11.96 21.58
C ASP A 171 0.03 12.44 21.49
N TYR A 172 0.20 13.75 21.30
CA TYR A 172 1.53 14.38 21.20
C TYR A 172 2.31 14.37 22.51
N ALA A 173 1.62 14.39 23.66
CA ALA A 173 2.30 14.39 24.96
C ALA A 173 2.98 13.04 25.23
N LYS A 174 2.41 11.96 24.68
CA LYS A 174 2.90 10.59 24.84
C LYS A 174 3.57 10.02 23.58
N TRP A 175 3.59 10.77 22.49
CA TRP A 175 4.10 10.32 21.20
C TRP A 175 3.44 9.05 20.67
N THR A 176 2.14 8.87 20.94
CA THR A 176 1.41 7.68 20.55
C THR A 176 0.53 7.91 19.34
N GLY A 177 0.31 6.83 18.59
CA GLY A 177 -0.62 6.67 17.51
C GLY A 177 -0.61 5.21 17.08
N ASP A 178 -1.78 4.64 16.87
CA ASP A 178 -1.92 3.22 16.55
C ASP A 178 -1.45 2.92 15.13
N TYR A 179 -0.76 1.81 14.94
CA TYR A 179 -0.28 1.38 13.63
C TYR A 179 -1.34 0.56 12.92
N ILE A 180 -1.86 1.09 11.84
CA ILE A 180 -2.88 0.43 11.02
C ILE A 180 -2.21 -0.36 9.91
N PHE A 181 -2.43 -1.69 9.89
CA PHE A 181 -1.83 -2.62 8.94
C PHE A 181 -2.77 -2.99 7.79
N MET A 182 -4.09 -2.89 8.02
CA MET A 182 -5.09 -3.21 7.01
C MET A 182 -6.39 -2.44 7.27
N ARG A 183 -6.91 -1.81 6.21
CA ARG A 183 -8.20 -1.14 6.19
C ARG A 183 -9.10 -1.77 5.13
N ILE A 184 -10.40 -1.67 5.33
CA ILE A 184 -11.38 -2.26 4.40
C ILE A 184 -11.33 -1.61 3.01
N GLU A 185 -10.94 -0.35 2.91
CA GLU A 185 -10.81 0.38 1.64
C GLU A 185 -9.85 -0.31 0.68
N GLU A 186 -8.79 -0.91 1.21
CA GLU A 186 -7.85 -1.70 0.40
C GLU A 186 -8.55 -2.90 -0.25
N MET A 187 -9.46 -3.55 0.47
CA MET A 187 -10.20 -4.70 -0.06
C MET A 187 -11.18 -4.29 -1.15
N PHE A 188 -11.85 -3.15 -1.01
CA PHE A 188 -12.68 -2.59 -2.09
C PHE A 188 -11.87 -2.32 -3.36
N LEU A 189 -10.69 -1.73 -3.23
CA LEU A 189 -9.80 -1.45 -4.36
C LEU A 189 -9.22 -2.72 -4.98
N THR A 190 -8.90 -3.72 -4.16
CA THR A 190 -8.44 -5.03 -4.64
C THR A 190 -9.55 -5.76 -5.41
N ALA A 191 -10.78 -5.77 -4.88
CA ALA A 191 -11.92 -6.35 -5.57
C ALA A 191 -12.26 -5.61 -6.87
N ALA A 192 -12.17 -4.27 -6.88
CA ALA A 192 -12.36 -3.47 -8.08
C ALA A 192 -11.33 -3.79 -9.17
N GLU A 193 -10.05 -3.88 -8.81
CA GLU A 193 -8.98 -4.22 -9.75
C GLU A 193 -9.16 -5.64 -10.30
N ALA A 194 -9.38 -6.62 -9.41
CA ALA A 194 -9.57 -8.01 -9.80
C ALA A 194 -10.78 -8.21 -10.74
N SER A 195 -11.93 -7.58 -10.44
CA SER A 195 -13.09 -7.57 -11.31
C SER A 195 -12.77 -6.99 -12.69
N CYS A 196 -12.07 -5.83 -12.72
CA CYS A 196 -11.67 -5.20 -13.98
C CYS A 196 -10.77 -6.13 -14.81
N ARG A 197 -9.80 -6.79 -14.19
CA ARG A 197 -8.89 -7.75 -14.84
C ARG A 197 -9.61 -9.00 -15.34
N LEU A 198 -10.71 -9.37 -14.72
CA LEU A 198 -11.62 -10.48 -15.16
C LEU A 198 -12.60 -10.01 -16.25
N ASN A 199 -12.47 -8.80 -16.78
CA ASN A 199 -13.36 -8.15 -17.73
C ASN A 199 -14.80 -7.92 -17.21
N ASP A 200 -14.98 -7.88 -15.90
CA ASP A 200 -16.21 -7.43 -15.25
C ASP A 200 -16.14 -5.94 -14.90
N ASP A 201 -16.19 -5.09 -15.91
CA ASP A 201 -16.18 -3.62 -15.73
C ASP A 201 -17.36 -3.14 -14.85
N LYS A 202 -18.49 -3.85 -14.85
CA LYS A 202 -19.65 -3.47 -14.03
C LYS A 202 -19.37 -3.73 -12.54
N GLY A 203 -18.88 -4.91 -12.20
CA GLY A 203 -18.48 -5.24 -10.84
C GLY A 203 -17.35 -4.35 -10.33
N ALA A 204 -16.34 -4.10 -11.17
CA ALA A 204 -15.24 -3.19 -10.87
C ALA A 204 -15.71 -1.77 -10.52
N ARG A 205 -16.60 -1.19 -11.35
CA ARG A 205 -17.19 0.13 -11.07
C ARG A 205 -18.07 0.14 -9.82
N LEU A 206 -18.78 -0.95 -9.54
CA LEU A 206 -19.60 -1.06 -8.32
C LEU A 206 -18.70 -0.95 -7.07
N MET A 207 -17.61 -1.70 -7.00
CA MET A 207 -16.68 -1.66 -5.89
C MET A 207 -15.99 -0.29 -5.78
N LEU A 208 -15.50 0.25 -6.89
CA LEU A 208 -14.85 1.56 -6.92
C LEU A 208 -15.81 2.68 -6.48
N ASN A 209 -17.01 2.75 -7.05
CA ASN A 209 -17.99 3.79 -6.71
C ASN A 209 -18.45 3.68 -5.25
N SER A 210 -18.61 2.45 -4.71
CA SER A 210 -18.99 2.24 -3.30
C SER A 210 -17.98 2.84 -2.33
N LEU A 211 -16.70 2.78 -2.64
CA LEU A 211 -15.65 3.45 -1.87
C LEU A 211 -15.65 4.95 -2.14
N MET A 212 -15.61 5.33 -3.42
CA MET A 212 -15.33 6.70 -3.82
C MET A 212 -16.44 7.69 -3.47
N GLN A 213 -17.70 7.25 -3.45
CA GLN A 213 -18.83 8.06 -2.96
C GLN A 213 -18.76 8.37 -1.45
N LYS A 214 -17.88 7.68 -0.69
CA LYS A 214 -17.54 8.06 0.69
C LYS A 214 -16.39 9.08 0.75
N ARG A 215 -15.79 9.41 -0.37
CA ARG A 215 -14.71 10.41 -0.53
C ARG A 215 -15.20 11.68 -1.20
N ASP A 216 -16.06 11.51 -2.21
CA ASP A 216 -16.71 12.57 -2.96
C ASP A 216 -18.10 12.05 -3.35
N GLU A 217 -19.17 12.65 -2.82
CA GLU A 217 -20.56 12.18 -3.04
C GLU A 217 -20.99 12.22 -4.51
N ASP A 218 -20.39 13.11 -5.28
CA ASP A 218 -20.67 13.26 -6.72
C ASP A 218 -19.87 12.31 -7.59
N TYR A 219 -18.95 11.52 -7.00
CA TYR A 219 -18.09 10.64 -7.78
C TYR A 219 -18.87 9.52 -8.47
N THR A 220 -18.65 9.41 -9.76
CA THR A 220 -19.19 8.31 -10.58
C THR A 220 -18.22 7.94 -11.69
N CYS A 221 -17.62 6.77 -11.60
CA CYS A 221 -16.79 6.23 -12.68
C CYS A 221 -17.63 5.56 -13.74
N LYS A 222 -17.42 5.98 -15.02
CA LYS A 222 -18.04 5.39 -16.22
C LYS A 222 -17.03 4.75 -17.16
N LYS A 223 -15.75 4.76 -16.79
CA LYS A 223 -14.65 4.19 -17.58
C LYS A 223 -14.79 2.68 -17.74
N THR A 224 -14.09 2.14 -18.74
CA THR A 224 -14.05 0.72 -19.09
C THR A 224 -12.62 0.31 -19.49
N GLY A 225 -12.35 -0.99 -19.48
CA GLY A 225 -11.12 -1.56 -20.03
C GLY A 225 -9.92 -1.54 -19.09
N THR A 226 -8.86 -2.25 -19.52
CA THR A 226 -7.71 -2.65 -18.68
C THR A 226 -6.38 -2.06 -19.14
N ALA A 227 -6.38 -1.08 -20.07
CA ALA A 227 -5.14 -0.48 -20.55
C ALA A 227 -4.39 0.26 -19.43
N LEU A 228 -3.07 0.06 -19.37
CA LEU A 228 -2.15 0.82 -18.52
C LEU A 228 -0.99 1.33 -19.36
N GLY A 229 -0.48 2.51 -19.02
CA GLY A 229 0.73 3.05 -19.61
C GLY A 229 1.99 2.35 -19.08
N LYS A 230 3.10 2.53 -19.80
CA LYS A 230 4.41 2.00 -19.38
C LYS A 230 4.97 2.69 -18.13
N LEU A 231 4.66 3.96 -17.98
CA LEU A 231 5.03 4.76 -16.81
C LEU A 231 3.81 5.02 -15.93
N THR A 232 4.05 5.18 -14.65
CA THR A 232 2.99 5.53 -13.68
C THR A 232 2.38 6.91 -13.90
N SER A 233 2.96 7.72 -14.78
CA SER A 233 2.49 9.04 -15.21
C SER A 233 1.69 9.01 -16.52
N ASP A 234 1.73 7.91 -17.26
CA ASP A 234 1.01 7.81 -18.55
C ASP A 234 -0.50 7.71 -18.31
N GLU A 235 -1.27 8.30 -19.22
CA GLU A 235 -2.72 8.34 -19.15
C GLU A 235 -3.33 7.53 -20.29
N THR A 236 -4.13 6.51 -19.95
CA THR A 236 -4.85 5.67 -20.93
C THR A 236 -6.34 5.93 -20.93
N GLY A 237 -6.86 6.53 -19.86
CA GLY A 237 -8.29 6.77 -19.67
C GLY A 237 -9.09 5.52 -19.29
N SER A 238 -8.44 4.39 -19.07
CA SER A 238 -9.12 3.12 -18.78
C SER A 238 -9.69 3.05 -17.35
N LEU A 239 -10.58 2.09 -17.11
CA LEU A 239 -11.10 1.79 -15.77
C LEU A 239 -9.99 1.30 -14.84
N LEU A 240 -9.12 0.44 -15.35
CA LEU A 240 -8.00 -0.06 -14.55
C LEU A 240 -7.06 1.07 -14.10
N GLU A 241 -6.72 1.98 -15.01
CA GLU A 241 -5.92 3.17 -14.64
C GLU A 241 -6.60 3.99 -13.55
N GLU A 242 -7.91 4.22 -13.67
CA GLU A 242 -8.67 4.94 -12.64
C GLU A 242 -8.60 4.24 -11.28
N ILE A 243 -8.80 2.92 -11.23
CA ILE A 243 -8.68 2.12 -10.01
C ILE A 243 -7.28 2.25 -9.39
N ILE A 244 -6.22 2.19 -10.22
CA ILE A 244 -4.84 2.33 -9.76
C ILE A 244 -4.55 3.75 -9.25
N ILE A 245 -5.09 4.79 -9.91
CA ILE A 245 -4.98 6.18 -9.42
C ILE A 245 -5.64 6.29 -8.03
N GLN A 246 -6.87 5.78 -7.88
CA GLN A 246 -7.58 5.83 -6.62
C GLN A 246 -6.87 5.01 -5.53
N ARG A 247 -6.28 3.86 -5.87
CA ARG A 247 -5.45 3.07 -4.97
C ARG A 247 -4.19 3.84 -4.51
N ARG A 248 -3.50 4.52 -5.42
CA ARG A 248 -2.32 5.35 -5.09
C ARG A 248 -2.67 6.49 -4.15
N ILE A 249 -3.83 7.10 -4.30
CA ILE A 249 -4.30 8.19 -3.43
C ILE A 249 -4.77 7.63 -2.08
N GLU A 250 -5.65 6.64 -2.09
CA GLU A 250 -6.27 6.09 -0.88
C GLU A 250 -5.24 5.46 0.05
N LEU A 251 -4.30 4.71 -0.49
CA LEU A 251 -3.27 4.00 0.27
C LEU A 251 -1.93 4.75 0.31
N TRP A 252 -1.91 6.06 -0.01
CA TRP A 252 -0.70 6.87 0.05
C TRP A 252 -0.06 6.82 1.44
N GLY A 253 1.25 6.53 1.49
CA GLY A 253 2.00 6.41 2.74
C GLY A 253 1.75 5.14 3.53
N GLU A 254 0.84 4.27 3.07
CA GLU A 254 0.59 2.94 3.61
C GLU A 254 1.40 1.87 2.86
N PHE A 255 1.20 0.63 3.22
CA PHE A 255 1.91 -0.50 2.62
C PHE A 255 1.53 -0.69 1.14
N GLY A 256 2.50 -1.09 0.32
CA GLY A 256 2.22 -1.77 -0.94
C GLY A 256 2.65 -1.10 -2.23
N ARG A 257 2.99 0.19 -2.27
CA ARG A 257 3.22 0.89 -3.56
C ARG A 257 4.33 0.28 -4.43
N ILE A 258 5.43 -0.16 -3.83
CA ILE A 258 6.51 -0.81 -4.60
C ILE A 258 6.05 -2.13 -5.23
N TYR A 259 5.22 -2.89 -4.52
CA TYR A 259 4.64 -4.12 -5.06
C TYR A 259 3.68 -3.83 -6.21
N ASP A 260 2.87 -2.75 -6.11
CA ASP A 260 1.99 -2.33 -7.19
C ASP A 260 2.79 -1.94 -8.45
N ILE A 261 3.86 -1.15 -8.32
CA ILE A 261 4.70 -0.75 -9.45
C ILE A 261 5.27 -2.00 -10.15
N ARG A 262 5.81 -2.93 -9.38
CA ARG A 262 6.43 -4.14 -9.92
C ARG A 262 5.42 -5.08 -10.59
N ARG A 263 4.31 -5.42 -9.92
CA ARG A 263 3.29 -6.33 -10.47
C ARG A 263 2.57 -5.74 -11.68
N LEU A 264 2.41 -4.40 -11.73
CA LEU A 264 1.81 -3.70 -12.87
C LEU A 264 2.80 -3.49 -14.01
N LYS A 265 4.05 -3.86 -13.83
CA LYS A 265 5.16 -3.67 -14.79
C LYS A 265 5.22 -2.24 -15.29
N GLN A 266 5.15 -1.28 -14.37
CA GLN A 266 5.24 0.14 -14.68
C GLN A 266 6.57 0.70 -14.17
N GLY A 267 7.23 1.50 -15.01
CA GLY A 267 8.32 2.34 -14.57
C GLY A 267 7.81 3.67 -13.97
N PHE A 268 8.72 4.46 -13.40
CA PHE A 268 8.39 5.80 -12.93
C PHE A 268 9.50 6.80 -13.20
N ARG A 269 9.10 8.07 -13.23
CA ARG A 269 9.99 9.24 -13.23
C ARG A 269 9.67 10.13 -12.03
N ARG A 270 10.64 10.95 -11.66
CA ARG A 270 10.49 12.07 -10.75
C ARG A 270 10.97 13.32 -11.47
N THR A 271 10.04 14.18 -11.84
CA THR A 271 10.29 15.39 -12.63
C THR A 271 9.88 16.64 -11.84
N ALA A 272 10.35 17.81 -12.23
CA ALA A 272 10.09 19.05 -11.52
C ALA A 272 8.59 19.45 -11.55
N ASP A 273 7.88 19.18 -12.63
CA ASP A 273 6.44 19.41 -12.76
C ASP A 273 5.59 18.54 -11.83
N MET A 274 6.13 17.40 -11.38
CA MET A 274 5.54 16.57 -10.32
C MET A 274 5.76 17.10 -8.90
N GLY A 275 6.50 18.20 -8.75
CA GLY A 275 6.85 18.80 -7.47
C GLY A 275 8.14 18.27 -6.82
N TRP A 276 8.97 17.51 -7.57
CA TRP A 276 10.23 17.01 -7.02
C TRP A 276 11.34 18.08 -7.07
N PRO A 277 12.13 18.25 -5.98
CA PRO A 277 13.27 19.15 -5.97
C PRO A 277 14.37 18.62 -6.91
N SER A 278 15.24 19.53 -7.38
CA SER A 278 16.31 19.20 -8.31
C SER A 278 17.23 18.06 -7.84
N SER A 279 17.45 17.96 -6.53
CA SER A 279 18.27 16.89 -5.92
C SER A 279 17.60 15.52 -5.88
N ALA A 280 16.30 15.40 -6.21
CA ALA A 280 15.54 14.17 -6.18
C ALA A 280 14.92 13.81 -7.54
N LEU A 281 15.33 14.49 -8.61
CA LEU A 281 14.90 14.14 -9.97
C LEU A 281 15.46 12.79 -10.36
N ILE A 282 14.63 11.94 -10.94
CA ILE A 282 14.99 10.61 -11.41
C ILE A 282 14.35 10.39 -12.77
N ALA A 283 15.17 10.03 -13.74
CA ALA A 283 14.79 9.56 -15.06
C ALA A 283 15.84 8.62 -15.58
N GLY A 284 15.47 7.69 -16.45
CA GLY A 284 16.39 6.76 -17.10
C GLY A 284 16.00 5.30 -16.91
N THR A 285 16.79 4.42 -17.53
CA THR A 285 16.47 2.99 -17.66
C THR A 285 16.25 2.28 -16.34
N ASP A 286 17.00 2.62 -15.29
CA ASP A 286 16.91 1.92 -14.00
C ASP A 286 15.56 2.04 -13.30
N THR A 287 14.83 3.14 -13.52
CA THR A 287 13.51 3.35 -12.91
C THR A 287 12.37 3.30 -13.91
N GLU A 288 12.65 3.55 -15.19
CA GLU A 288 11.65 3.49 -16.27
C GLU A 288 11.44 2.08 -16.78
N ASP A 289 12.41 1.19 -16.62
CA ASP A 289 12.29 -0.24 -16.89
C ASP A 289 11.83 -0.97 -15.61
N PRO A 290 10.61 -1.49 -15.57
CA PRO A 290 10.09 -2.21 -14.38
C PRO A 290 10.79 -3.56 -14.14
N GLU A 291 11.55 -4.06 -15.08
CA GLU A 291 12.32 -5.31 -14.97
C GLU A 291 13.80 -5.05 -14.63
N SER A 292 14.21 -3.79 -14.48
CA SER A 292 15.57 -3.42 -14.10
C SER A 292 16.01 -4.08 -12.78
N TYR A 293 17.28 -4.42 -12.69
CA TYR A 293 17.92 -4.93 -11.47
C TYR A 293 17.69 -4.01 -10.24
N ALA A 294 17.55 -2.70 -10.47
CA ALA A 294 17.35 -1.71 -9.42
C ALA A 294 16.08 -1.95 -8.57
N TRP A 295 15.16 -2.77 -9.07
CA TRP A 295 13.92 -3.14 -8.34
C TRP A 295 14.07 -4.37 -7.46
N VAL A 296 15.21 -5.05 -7.49
CA VAL A 296 15.41 -6.31 -6.77
C VAL A 296 16.52 -6.13 -5.73
N LEU A 297 16.20 -6.42 -4.47
CA LEU A 297 17.21 -6.37 -3.41
C LEU A 297 18.22 -7.48 -3.58
N THR A 298 19.50 -7.17 -3.38
CA THR A 298 20.56 -8.16 -3.33
C THR A 298 20.44 -9.02 -2.08
N ILE A 299 20.85 -10.30 -2.20
CA ILE A 299 20.97 -11.18 -1.05
C ILE A 299 22.19 -10.75 -0.25
N PRO A 300 22.06 -10.52 1.08
CA PRO A 300 23.20 -10.12 1.91
C PRO A 300 24.35 -11.14 1.90
N GLN A 301 25.59 -10.67 1.91
CA GLN A 301 26.76 -11.55 1.93
C GLN A 301 26.75 -12.53 3.12
N THR A 302 26.20 -12.08 4.27
CA THR A 302 26.07 -12.91 5.47
C THR A 302 25.22 -14.17 5.28
N GLU A 303 24.28 -14.16 4.33
CA GLU A 303 23.52 -15.36 3.98
C GLU A 303 24.42 -16.38 3.26
N PHE A 304 25.26 -15.94 2.34
CA PHE A 304 26.20 -16.83 1.63
C PHE A 304 27.29 -17.35 2.57
N ASP A 305 27.78 -16.51 3.49
CA ASP A 305 28.81 -16.91 4.45
C ASP A 305 28.29 -17.92 5.47
N GLY A 306 27.02 -17.83 5.83
CA GLY A 306 26.35 -18.67 6.84
C GLY A 306 25.62 -19.89 6.29
N ASN A 307 25.36 -19.96 5.00
CA ASN A 307 24.55 -21.00 4.38
C ASN A 307 25.33 -21.76 3.30
N PRO A 308 25.87 -22.96 3.63
CA PRO A 308 26.69 -23.72 2.69
C PRO A 308 25.93 -24.24 1.46
N ASN A 309 24.59 -24.12 1.45
CA ASN A 309 23.76 -24.51 0.31
C ASN A 309 23.46 -23.36 -0.63
N MET A 310 24.06 -22.17 -0.42
CA MET A 310 23.93 -20.99 -1.26
C MET A 310 25.28 -20.64 -1.91
N ASP A 311 25.28 -20.39 -3.21
CA ASP A 311 26.45 -20.01 -4.00
C ASP A 311 26.23 -18.58 -4.58
N PRO A 312 27.04 -17.59 -4.17
CA PRO A 312 26.84 -16.22 -4.63
C PRO A 312 26.97 -16.06 -6.15
N SER A 313 27.69 -16.96 -6.82
CA SER A 313 27.82 -16.92 -8.29
C SER A 313 26.56 -17.38 -9.03
N LYS A 314 25.67 -18.11 -8.36
CA LYS A 314 24.43 -18.68 -8.93
C LYS A 314 23.17 -18.12 -8.34
N ASP A 315 23.19 -17.87 -7.04
CA ASP A 315 21.97 -17.57 -6.27
C ASP A 315 21.78 -16.07 -6.04
N GLN A 316 22.79 -15.22 -6.30
CA GLN A 316 22.67 -13.78 -6.17
C GLN A 316 21.66 -13.21 -7.16
N ASN A 317 20.86 -12.25 -6.71
CA ASN A 317 20.01 -11.46 -7.59
C ASN A 317 20.86 -10.58 -8.54
N PRO A 318 20.35 -10.20 -9.71
CA PRO A 318 21.09 -9.36 -10.63
C PRO A 318 21.65 -8.10 -9.95
N ILE A 319 22.93 -7.84 -10.16
CA ILE A 319 23.61 -6.64 -9.66
C ILE A 319 23.98 -5.84 -10.91
N GLY A 320 23.60 -4.57 -10.94
CA GLY A 320 24.01 -3.69 -12.04
C GLY A 320 25.50 -3.41 -12.00
N ASP A 321 26.06 -3.21 -13.17
CA ASP A 321 27.41 -2.68 -13.28
C ASP A 321 27.41 -1.25 -12.71
N HIS A 322 27.92 -1.09 -11.51
CA HIS A 322 28.22 0.24 -10.96
C HIS A 322 29.37 0.85 -11.80
N LYS A 323 29.00 1.54 -12.88
CA LYS A 323 29.93 2.41 -13.61
C LYS A 323 29.84 3.82 -13.06
#